data_eac879af2a1db54380b282297d9b553d
#
_entry.id   eac879af2a1db54380b282297d9b553d
#
_cell.length_a   1.000
_cell.length_b   1.000
_cell.length_c   1.000
_cell.angle_alpha   90.00
_cell.angle_beta   90.00
_cell.angle_gamma   90.00
#
_symmetry.space_group_name_H-M   'P 1'
#
loop_
_entity.id
_entity.type
_entity.pdbx_description
1 polymer ?
#
loop_
_entity_poly.entity_id
_entity_poly.type
_entity_poly.pdbx_seq_one_letter_code
_entity_poly.pdbx_strand_id
1 'polypeptide(L)'
;MEAFAVAIQSVINDSGFLAFTTGNAIMILVGLILLYLAFAREFEPLLLGPIAFGCVLANIPRNGFEEGVMALISAGISQEIFPPLIFLGVGAMTDFGPLIANPKTLLLGAAAQIGVFVALGGAMAMGFTAQEAAAIGIIGGADGPTSIYLATKLAPHLLGAIAVAAYSYMSLVPLIQPPVMKLFTTQKEREIVMEQLREVTRFEKIVFPIVATIFISLLLPSITSLLGMLMLGNLFRESGVTERLSDTSQNALDVYKRQP
;
A
#
# COMPACT_ATOMS: atom_id res chain seq x y z
N MET A 1 -29.67 -0.72 -45.54
CA MET A 1 -30.24 -1.06 -44.24
C MET A 1 -29.51 -2.22 -43.55
N GLU A 2 -29.11 -3.25 -44.30
CA GLU A 2 -28.35 -4.38 -43.74
C GLU A 2 -26.98 -3.97 -43.12
N ALA A 3 -26.22 -3.13 -43.80
CA ALA A 3 -24.93 -2.65 -43.25
C ALA A 3 -25.09 -1.87 -41.90
N PHE A 4 -26.18 -1.13 -41.80
CA PHE A 4 -26.48 -0.40 -40.54
C PHE A 4 -26.92 -1.36 -39.44
N ALA A 5 -27.71 -2.38 -39.74
CA ALA A 5 -28.10 -3.39 -38.78
C ALA A 5 -26.88 -4.23 -38.30
N VAL A 6 -25.97 -4.57 -39.20
CA VAL A 6 -24.72 -5.27 -38.89
C VAL A 6 -23.83 -4.39 -38.01
N ALA A 7 -23.71 -3.10 -38.29
CA ALA A 7 -22.94 -2.18 -37.45
C ALA A 7 -23.53 -2.02 -36.03
N ILE A 8 -24.84 -1.94 -35.90
CA ILE A 8 -25.51 -1.90 -34.58
C ILE A 8 -25.28 -3.22 -33.82
N GLN A 9 -25.45 -4.35 -34.54
CA GLN A 9 -25.22 -5.66 -33.91
C GLN A 9 -23.77 -5.83 -33.43
N SER A 10 -22.78 -5.33 -34.17
CA SER A 10 -21.38 -5.31 -33.77
C SER A 10 -21.19 -4.47 -32.50
N VAL A 11 -21.71 -3.25 -32.48
CA VAL A 11 -21.62 -2.39 -31.27
C VAL A 11 -22.26 -3.04 -30.04
N ILE A 12 -23.41 -3.68 -30.20
CA ILE A 12 -24.07 -4.40 -29.12
C ILE A 12 -23.24 -5.58 -28.67
N ASN A 13 -22.73 -6.38 -29.61
CA ASN A 13 -21.92 -7.57 -29.30
C ASN A 13 -20.57 -7.19 -28.64
N ASP A 14 -20.00 -6.04 -29.03
CA ASP A 14 -18.74 -5.55 -28.47
C ASP A 14 -18.95 -4.77 -27.15
N SER A 15 -20.19 -4.44 -26.82
CA SER A 15 -20.50 -3.73 -25.58
C SER A 15 -20.22 -4.58 -24.34
N GLY A 16 -19.75 -3.95 -23.27
CA GLY A 16 -19.56 -4.59 -21.98
C GLY A 16 -20.85 -5.04 -21.29
N PHE A 17 -22.02 -4.58 -21.76
CA PHE A 17 -23.32 -4.92 -21.14
C PHE A 17 -23.64 -6.42 -21.21
N LEU A 18 -23.30 -7.08 -22.31
CA LEU A 18 -23.55 -8.52 -22.49
C LEU A 18 -22.64 -9.40 -21.62
N ALA A 19 -21.48 -8.88 -21.23
CA ALA A 19 -20.52 -9.59 -20.37
C ALA A 19 -20.62 -9.16 -18.89
N PHE A 20 -21.62 -8.33 -18.56
CA PHE A 20 -21.77 -7.78 -17.19
C PHE A 20 -22.29 -8.84 -16.24
N THR A 21 -21.55 -9.08 -15.15
CA THR A 21 -21.89 -10.07 -14.13
C THR A 21 -22.31 -9.40 -12.81
N THR A 22 -22.96 -10.16 -11.94
CA THR A 22 -23.26 -9.69 -10.57
C THR A 22 -21.99 -9.31 -9.80
N GLY A 23 -20.88 -10.03 -10.03
CA GLY A 23 -19.59 -9.69 -9.44
C GLY A 23 -19.10 -8.31 -9.88
N ASN A 24 -19.20 -7.98 -11.17
CA ASN A 24 -18.88 -6.66 -11.69
C ASN A 24 -19.72 -5.55 -11.01
N ALA A 25 -21.04 -5.79 -10.89
CA ALA A 25 -21.95 -4.83 -10.24
C ALA A 25 -21.55 -4.58 -8.78
N ILE A 26 -21.25 -5.63 -8.01
CA ILE A 26 -20.82 -5.52 -6.62
C ILE A 26 -19.51 -4.73 -6.51
N MET A 27 -18.52 -5.06 -7.33
CA MET A 27 -17.21 -4.39 -7.27
C MET A 27 -17.27 -2.93 -7.74
N ILE A 28 -18.08 -2.63 -8.75
CA ILE A 28 -18.36 -1.23 -9.15
C ILE A 28 -19.04 -0.47 -8.00
N LEU A 29 -20.03 -1.07 -7.34
CA LEU A 29 -20.69 -0.46 -6.18
C LEU A 29 -19.67 -0.20 -5.06
N VAL A 30 -18.80 -1.16 -4.75
CA VAL A 30 -17.69 -0.98 -3.79
C VAL A 30 -16.81 0.21 -4.20
N GLY A 31 -16.39 0.27 -5.47
CA GLY A 31 -15.61 1.40 -5.99
C GLY A 31 -16.33 2.74 -5.84
N LEU A 32 -17.63 2.81 -6.12
CA LEU A 32 -18.43 4.03 -5.94
C LEU A 32 -18.54 4.45 -4.48
N ILE A 33 -18.70 3.51 -3.56
CA ILE A 33 -18.70 3.79 -2.11
C ILE A 33 -17.34 4.35 -1.68
N LEU A 34 -16.24 3.75 -2.14
CA LEU A 34 -14.89 4.23 -1.83
C LEU A 34 -14.65 5.63 -2.43
N LEU A 35 -15.14 5.93 -3.65
CA LEU A 35 -15.08 7.28 -4.23
C LEU A 35 -15.85 8.29 -3.38
N TYR A 36 -17.03 7.91 -2.90
CA TYR A 36 -17.80 8.76 -1.99
C TYR A 36 -17.03 9.03 -0.69
N LEU A 37 -16.42 8.02 -0.10
CA LEU A 37 -15.60 8.19 1.11
C LEU A 37 -14.37 9.07 0.84
N ALA A 38 -13.73 8.91 -0.30
CA ALA A 38 -12.56 9.71 -0.68
C ALA A 38 -12.92 11.19 -0.88
N PHE A 39 -13.93 11.50 -1.69
CA PHE A 39 -14.20 12.87 -2.12
C PHE A 39 -15.24 13.59 -1.26
N ALA A 40 -16.25 12.89 -0.74
CA ALA A 40 -17.29 13.52 0.08
C ALA A 40 -16.98 13.51 1.58
N ARG A 41 -16.17 12.54 2.03
CA ARG A 41 -15.76 12.40 3.43
C ARG A 41 -14.29 12.73 3.66
N GLU A 42 -13.54 13.03 2.60
CA GLU A 42 -12.13 13.40 2.63
C GLU A 42 -11.21 12.36 3.31
N PHE A 43 -11.58 11.07 3.21
CA PHE A 43 -10.79 9.96 3.74
C PHE A 43 -9.64 9.65 2.78
N GLU A 44 -8.45 10.20 3.07
CA GLU A 44 -7.24 10.02 2.27
C GLU A 44 -7.50 10.10 0.75
N PRO A 45 -8.07 11.22 0.24
CA PRO A 45 -8.56 11.32 -1.13
C PRO A 45 -7.49 11.06 -2.18
N LEU A 46 -6.24 11.35 -1.86
CA LEU A 46 -5.09 11.17 -2.75
C LEU A 46 -4.71 9.71 -2.96
N LEU A 47 -5.01 8.86 -1.99
CA LEU A 47 -4.78 7.43 -2.06
C LEU A 47 -6.07 6.70 -2.48
N LEU A 48 -7.16 6.95 -1.76
CA LEU A 48 -8.41 6.22 -1.95
C LEU A 48 -9.10 6.56 -3.27
N GLY A 49 -9.01 7.81 -3.74
CA GLY A 49 -9.63 8.26 -4.98
C GLY A 49 -9.17 7.47 -6.21
N PRO A 50 -7.85 7.45 -6.52
CA PRO A 50 -7.33 6.69 -7.65
C PRO A 50 -7.61 5.18 -7.55
N ILE A 51 -7.49 4.59 -6.34
CA ILE A 51 -7.76 3.16 -6.13
C ILE A 51 -9.23 2.85 -6.38
N ALA A 52 -10.12 3.66 -5.84
CA ALA A 52 -11.56 3.47 -6.02
C ALA A 52 -11.99 3.64 -7.49
N PHE A 53 -11.44 4.63 -8.17
CA PHE A 53 -11.70 4.81 -9.60
C PHE A 53 -11.12 3.68 -10.45
N GLY A 54 -9.89 3.23 -10.14
CA GLY A 54 -9.27 2.06 -10.77
C GLY A 54 -10.10 0.80 -10.54
N CYS A 55 -10.66 0.62 -9.34
CA CYS A 55 -11.57 -0.48 -9.03
C CYS A 55 -12.83 -0.45 -9.92
N VAL A 56 -13.44 0.73 -10.13
CA VAL A 56 -14.58 0.88 -11.06
C VAL A 56 -14.17 0.50 -12.47
N LEU A 57 -13.07 1.07 -12.98
CA LEU A 57 -12.60 0.82 -14.35
C LEU A 57 -12.25 -0.65 -14.60
N ALA A 58 -11.55 -1.28 -13.67
CA ALA A 58 -11.12 -2.68 -13.78
C ALA A 58 -12.30 -3.66 -13.81
N ASN A 59 -13.45 -3.28 -13.23
CA ASN A 59 -14.65 -4.12 -13.20
C ASN A 59 -15.65 -3.80 -14.31
N ILE A 60 -15.32 -2.91 -15.24
CA ILE A 60 -16.09 -2.75 -16.50
C ILE A 60 -15.67 -3.89 -17.44
N PRO A 61 -16.57 -4.78 -17.87
CA PRO A 61 -16.22 -5.84 -18.81
C PRO A 61 -15.72 -5.29 -20.15
N ARG A 62 -14.76 -5.97 -20.76
CA ARG A 62 -14.13 -5.58 -22.03
C ARG A 62 -13.48 -4.20 -21.99
N ASN A 63 -12.91 -3.83 -20.84
CA ASN A 63 -12.30 -2.53 -20.58
C ASN A 63 -10.95 -2.27 -21.31
N GLY A 64 -10.41 -3.26 -22.03
CA GLY A 64 -9.14 -3.15 -22.74
C GLY A 64 -7.90 -3.03 -21.84
N PHE A 65 -8.01 -3.39 -20.55
CA PHE A 65 -6.88 -3.32 -19.60
C PHE A 65 -5.75 -4.30 -19.90
N GLU A 66 -5.98 -5.27 -20.77
CA GLU A 66 -4.96 -6.22 -21.24
C GLU A 66 -3.99 -5.58 -22.25
N GLU A 67 -4.30 -4.37 -22.73
CA GLU A 67 -3.55 -3.68 -23.78
C GLU A 67 -3.23 -2.21 -23.36
N GLY A 68 -2.27 -1.63 -24.05
CA GLY A 68 -1.94 -0.21 -23.90
C GLY A 68 -1.35 0.19 -22.56
N VAL A 69 -1.66 1.41 -22.11
CA VAL A 69 -1.08 2.03 -20.91
C VAL A 69 -1.44 1.24 -19.64
N MET A 70 -2.65 0.74 -19.54
CA MET A 70 -3.08 0.00 -18.35
C MET A 70 -2.35 -1.34 -18.20
N ALA A 71 -2.10 -2.03 -19.32
CA ALA A 71 -1.26 -3.24 -19.32
C ALA A 71 0.17 -2.93 -18.87
N LEU A 72 0.74 -1.79 -19.31
CA LEU A 72 2.07 -1.36 -18.92
C LEU A 72 2.15 -1.03 -17.41
N ILE A 73 1.15 -0.33 -16.87
CA ILE A 73 1.05 -0.04 -15.44
C ILE A 73 0.91 -1.33 -14.64
N SER A 74 0.04 -2.24 -15.07
CA SER A 74 -0.13 -3.56 -14.44
C SER A 74 1.17 -4.39 -14.47
N ALA A 75 1.93 -4.33 -15.58
CA ALA A 75 3.24 -4.98 -15.68
C ALA A 75 4.24 -4.42 -14.66
N GLY A 76 4.21 -3.13 -14.36
CA GLY A 76 5.06 -2.51 -13.33
C GLY A 76 4.78 -3.05 -11.91
N ILE A 77 3.55 -3.49 -11.63
CA ILE A 77 3.20 -4.18 -10.40
C ILE A 77 3.66 -5.64 -10.44
N SER A 78 3.29 -6.37 -11.50
CA SER A 78 3.59 -7.80 -11.63
C SER A 78 5.09 -8.11 -11.76
N GLN A 79 5.87 -7.17 -12.28
CA GLN A 79 7.35 -7.26 -12.35
C GLN A 79 8.03 -6.68 -11.10
N GLU A 80 7.29 -6.36 -10.05
CA GLU A 80 7.84 -5.85 -8.77
C GLU A 80 8.63 -4.53 -8.88
N ILE A 81 8.31 -3.69 -9.86
CA ILE A 81 9.00 -2.40 -10.04
C ILE A 81 8.47 -1.35 -9.05
N PHE A 82 7.14 -1.24 -8.93
CA PHE A 82 6.53 -0.19 -8.12
C PHE A 82 6.72 -0.36 -6.61
N PRO A 83 6.60 -1.57 -5.99
CA PRO A 83 6.77 -1.68 -4.55
C PRO A 83 8.11 -1.16 -4.04
N PRO A 84 9.29 -1.52 -4.61
CA PRO A 84 10.56 -0.92 -4.20
C PRO A 84 10.63 0.59 -4.39
N LEU A 85 10.03 1.15 -5.46
CA LEU A 85 9.99 2.60 -5.68
C LEU A 85 9.14 3.31 -4.63
N ILE A 86 8.03 2.72 -4.21
CA ILE A 86 7.21 3.25 -3.12
C ILE A 86 8.03 3.25 -1.82
N PHE A 87 8.77 2.16 -1.54
CA PHE A 87 9.65 2.09 -0.37
C PHE A 87 10.77 3.14 -0.39
N LEU A 88 11.29 3.51 -1.57
CA LEU A 88 12.22 4.62 -1.71
C LEU A 88 11.62 5.93 -1.18
N GLY A 89 10.41 6.25 -1.60
CA GLY A 89 9.70 7.45 -1.15
C GLY A 89 9.36 7.40 0.35
N VAL A 90 8.88 6.25 0.85
CA VAL A 90 8.61 6.05 2.28
C VAL A 90 9.89 6.24 3.10
N GLY A 91 11.03 5.70 2.64
CA GLY A 91 12.33 5.89 3.28
C GLY A 91 12.75 7.34 3.37
N ALA A 92 12.55 8.11 2.28
CA ALA A 92 12.83 9.55 2.24
C ALA A 92 11.94 10.37 3.20
N MET A 93 10.76 9.87 3.56
CA MET A 93 9.86 10.50 4.54
C MET A 93 10.10 10.01 5.97
N THR A 94 10.76 8.86 6.16
CA THR A 94 10.92 8.22 7.47
C THR A 94 12.04 8.87 8.28
N ASP A 95 11.78 9.12 9.57
CA ASP A 95 12.82 9.50 10.55
C ASP A 95 13.09 8.33 11.49
N PHE A 96 14.27 7.73 11.36
CA PHE A 96 14.72 6.66 12.26
C PHE A 96 15.37 7.18 13.55
N GLY A 97 15.47 8.50 13.75
CA GLY A 97 16.02 9.10 14.96
C GLY A 97 15.47 8.52 16.25
N PRO A 98 14.14 8.46 16.44
CA PRO A 98 13.54 7.88 17.64
C PRO A 98 13.92 6.41 17.87
N LEU A 99 14.02 5.62 16.79
CA LEU A 99 14.43 4.22 16.85
C LEU A 99 15.89 4.07 17.27
N ILE A 100 16.78 4.89 16.69
CA ILE A 100 18.20 4.90 17.03
C ILE A 100 18.42 5.37 18.47
N ALA A 101 17.66 6.39 18.91
CA ALA A 101 17.73 6.91 20.27
C ALA A 101 17.27 5.89 21.32
N ASN A 102 16.23 5.11 21.00
CA ASN A 102 15.67 4.10 21.89
C ASN A 102 15.32 2.81 21.13
N PRO A 103 16.26 1.89 20.95
CA PRO A 103 16.03 0.64 20.22
C PRO A 103 14.92 -0.25 20.78
N LYS A 104 14.50 -0.05 22.04
CA LYS A 104 13.36 -0.78 22.64
C LYS A 104 12.05 -0.52 21.90
N THR A 105 11.94 0.58 21.15
CA THR A 105 10.77 0.89 20.30
C THR A 105 10.56 -0.13 19.19
N LEU A 106 11.58 -0.92 18.80
CA LEU A 106 11.42 -2.08 17.92
C LEU A 106 10.39 -3.09 18.44
N LEU A 107 10.26 -3.23 19.76
CA LEU A 107 9.26 -4.12 20.37
C LEU A 107 7.82 -3.67 20.08
N LEU A 108 7.59 -2.36 19.92
CA LEU A 108 6.29 -1.82 19.54
C LEU A 108 5.95 -2.21 18.09
N GLY A 109 6.95 -2.11 17.18
CA GLY A 109 6.80 -2.60 15.81
C GLY A 109 6.53 -4.10 15.76
N ALA A 110 7.25 -4.90 16.54
CA ALA A 110 7.03 -6.33 16.65
C ALA A 110 5.61 -6.65 17.18
N ALA A 111 5.12 -5.90 18.17
CA ALA A 111 3.78 -6.06 18.69
C ALA A 111 2.70 -5.73 17.64
N ALA A 112 2.93 -4.69 16.82
CA ALA A 112 2.03 -4.34 15.72
C ALA A 112 1.89 -5.49 14.69
N GLN A 113 2.94 -6.28 14.48
CA GLN A 113 2.92 -7.42 13.56
C GLN A 113 2.06 -8.61 14.05
N ILE A 114 1.58 -8.62 15.29
CA ILE A 114 0.62 -9.63 15.77
C ILE A 114 -0.63 -9.65 14.88
N GLY A 115 -1.04 -8.47 14.34
CA GLY A 115 -2.14 -8.38 13.39
C GLY A 115 -1.96 -9.26 12.14
N VAL A 116 -0.74 -9.41 11.65
CA VAL A 116 -0.43 -10.28 10.51
C VAL A 116 -0.75 -11.74 10.84
N PHE A 117 -0.34 -12.21 12.02
CA PHE A 117 -0.57 -13.59 12.44
C PHE A 117 -2.06 -13.87 12.70
N VAL A 118 -2.79 -12.90 13.26
CA VAL A 118 -4.24 -13.02 13.47
C VAL A 118 -4.97 -13.09 12.12
N ALA A 119 -4.62 -12.23 11.16
CA ALA A 119 -5.22 -12.24 9.83
C ALA A 119 -4.87 -13.52 9.04
N LEU A 120 -3.62 -13.99 9.13
CA LEU A 120 -3.18 -15.26 8.55
C LEU A 120 -3.96 -16.43 9.13
N GLY A 121 -4.07 -16.53 10.47
CA GLY A 121 -4.82 -17.59 11.13
C GLY A 121 -6.32 -17.54 10.78
N GLY A 122 -6.90 -16.35 10.69
CA GLY A 122 -8.28 -16.14 10.24
C GLY A 122 -8.51 -16.61 8.80
N ALA A 123 -7.61 -16.27 7.89
CA ALA A 123 -7.68 -16.70 6.49
C ALA A 123 -7.55 -18.22 6.35
N MET A 124 -6.63 -18.84 7.10
CA MET A 124 -6.51 -20.31 7.14
C MET A 124 -7.79 -20.97 7.67
N ALA A 125 -8.39 -20.40 8.72
CA ALA A 125 -9.65 -20.91 9.29
C ALA A 125 -10.83 -20.79 8.31
N MET A 126 -10.79 -19.82 7.39
CA MET A 126 -11.76 -19.64 6.30
C MET A 126 -11.53 -20.59 5.12
N GLY A 127 -10.47 -21.40 5.13
CA GLY A 127 -10.18 -22.39 4.10
C GLY A 127 -9.26 -21.93 2.97
N PHE A 128 -8.61 -20.77 3.09
CA PHE A 128 -7.59 -20.34 2.14
C PHE A 128 -6.34 -21.22 2.27
N THR A 129 -5.65 -21.40 1.15
CA THR A 129 -4.35 -22.09 1.16
C THR A 129 -3.32 -21.32 1.97
N ALA A 130 -2.25 -21.97 2.42
CA ALA A 130 -1.20 -21.31 3.20
C ALA A 130 -0.57 -20.09 2.47
N GLN A 131 -0.42 -20.17 1.15
CA GLN A 131 0.10 -19.07 0.34
C GLN A 131 -0.88 -17.91 0.25
N GLU A 132 -2.15 -18.18 -0.02
CA GLU A 132 -3.20 -17.17 -0.02
C GLU A 132 -3.37 -16.54 1.36
N ALA A 133 -3.40 -17.36 2.41
CA ALA A 133 -3.50 -16.90 3.78
C ALA A 133 -2.32 -16.00 4.19
N ALA A 134 -1.10 -16.31 3.72
CA ALA A 134 0.07 -15.45 3.94
C ALA A 134 -0.07 -14.11 3.21
N ALA A 135 -0.54 -14.12 1.95
CA ALA A 135 -0.80 -12.90 1.19
C ALA A 135 -1.92 -12.04 1.79
N ILE A 136 -2.97 -12.66 2.34
CA ILE A 136 -4.04 -11.96 3.07
C ILE A 136 -3.53 -11.46 4.43
N GLY A 137 -2.76 -12.29 5.13
CA GLY A 137 -2.26 -12.02 6.46
C GLY A 137 -1.48 -10.73 6.58
N ILE A 138 -0.67 -10.39 5.56
CA ILE A 138 0.17 -9.19 5.57
C ILE A 138 -0.65 -7.89 5.66
N ILE A 139 -1.92 -7.88 5.24
CA ILE A 139 -2.83 -6.74 5.39
C ILE A 139 -2.93 -6.33 6.87
N GLY A 140 -2.87 -7.31 7.79
CA GLY A 140 -2.90 -7.07 9.23
C GLY A 140 -1.70 -6.29 9.78
N GLY A 141 -0.62 -6.14 9.01
CA GLY A 141 0.53 -5.29 9.33
C GLY A 141 0.35 -3.82 8.95
N ALA A 142 -0.77 -3.47 8.29
CA ALA A 142 -1.08 -2.12 7.79
C ALA A 142 0.02 -1.54 6.87
N ASP A 143 0.57 -2.38 5.99
CA ASP A 143 1.59 -2.02 5.02
C ASP A 143 1.10 -2.38 3.59
N GLY A 144 0.59 -1.37 2.89
CA GLY A 144 0.04 -1.52 1.54
C GLY A 144 1.05 -2.01 0.51
N PRO A 145 2.22 -1.37 0.38
CA PRO A 145 3.25 -1.79 -0.57
C PRO A 145 3.73 -3.22 -0.35
N THR A 146 3.95 -3.64 0.88
CA THR A 146 4.32 -5.03 1.22
C THR A 146 3.19 -6.00 0.89
N SER A 147 1.92 -5.59 1.10
CA SER A 147 0.76 -6.41 0.75
C SER A 147 0.70 -6.70 -0.75
N ILE A 148 0.94 -5.69 -1.60
CA ILE A 148 1.03 -5.87 -3.06
C ILE A 148 2.20 -6.78 -3.42
N TYR A 149 3.39 -6.50 -2.88
CA TYR A 149 4.59 -7.28 -3.16
C TYR A 149 4.40 -8.76 -2.83
N LEU A 150 3.86 -9.06 -1.66
CA LEU A 150 3.66 -10.44 -1.23
C LEU A 150 2.53 -11.13 -2.01
N ALA A 151 1.44 -10.42 -2.29
CA ALA A 151 0.34 -10.94 -3.11
C ALA A 151 0.81 -11.29 -4.53
N THR A 152 1.65 -10.46 -5.15
CA THR A 152 2.22 -10.74 -6.48
C THR A 152 3.02 -12.06 -6.49
N LYS A 153 3.71 -12.37 -5.40
CA LYS A 153 4.52 -13.59 -5.29
C LYS A 153 3.74 -14.84 -4.89
N LEU A 154 2.83 -14.71 -3.93
CA LEU A 154 2.18 -15.86 -3.29
C LEU A 154 0.79 -16.16 -3.81
N ALA A 155 0.04 -15.14 -4.22
CA ALA A 155 -1.35 -15.26 -4.66
C ALA A 155 -1.70 -14.21 -5.73
N PRO A 156 -1.11 -14.28 -6.94
CA PRO A 156 -1.32 -13.27 -7.99
C PRO A 156 -2.80 -13.08 -8.36
N HIS A 157 -3.60 -14.13 -8.28
CA HIS A 157 -5.04 -14.11 -8.56
C HIS A 157 -5.84 -13.32 -7.52
N LEU A 158 -5.31 -13.11 -6.30
CA LEU A 158 -5.92 -12.29 -5.25
C LEU A 158 -5.36 -10.86 -5.22
N LEU A 159 -4.38 -10.52 -6.06
CA LEU A 159 -3.67 -9.24 -6.02
C LEU A 159 -4.62 -8.04 -6.03
N GLY A 160 -5.60 -8.03 -6.93
CA GLY A 160 -6.57 -6.92 -7.03
C GLY A 160 -7.41 -6.77 -5.76
N ALA A 161 -7.93 -7.87 -5.21
CA ALA A 161 -8.73 -7.86 -3.99
C ALA A 161 -7.90 -7.44 -2.78
N ILE A 162 -6.67 -7.94 -2.66
CA ILE A 162 -5.73 -7.60 -1.58
C ILE A 162 -5.34 -6.12 -1.67
N ALA A 163 -5.06 -5.59 -2.86
CA ALA A 163 -4.71 -4.18 -3.05
C ALA A 163 -5.86 -3.27 -2.60
N VAL A 164 -7.08 -3.53 -3.08
CA VAL A 164 -8.27 -2.74 -2.68
C VAL A 164 -8.49 -2.83 -1.18
N ALA A 165 -8.44 -4.02 -0.58
CA ALA A 165 -8.65 -4.21 0.85
C ALA A 165 -7.58 -3.49 1.69
N ALA A 166 -6.28 -3.67 1.36
CA ALA A 166 -5.17 -3.09 2.10
C ALA A 166 -5.23 -1.56 2.11
N TYR A 167 -5.38 -0.94 0.94
CA TYR A 167 -5.38 0.52 0.85
C TYR A 167 -6.68 1.15 1.35
N SER A 168 -7.84 0.51 1.15
CA SER A 168 -9.10 0.99 1.72
C SER A 168 -9.06 0.95 3.24
N TYR A 169 -8.53 -0.12 3.83
CA TYR A 169 -8.32 -0.25 5.27
C TYR A 169 -7.38 0.84 5.79
N MET A 170 -6.24 1.05 5.13
CA MET A 170 -5.27 2.09 5.53
C MET A 170 -5.88 3.49 5.49
N SER A 171 -6.68 3.79 4.48
CA SER A 171 -7.40 5.07 4.35
C SER A 171 -8.40 5.32 5.48
N LEU A 172 -8.93 4.24 6.08
CA LEU A 172 -9.89 4.31 7.19
C LEU A 172 -9.22 4.29 8.57
N VAL A 173 -7.91 4.14 8.66
CA VAL A 173 -7.17 4.15 9.95
C VAL A 173 -7.47 5.38 10.80
N PRO A 174 -7.51 6.62 10.26
CA PRO A 174 -7.86 7.80 11.06
C PRO A 174 -9.25 7.71 11.73
N LEU A 175 -10.17 6.96 11.16
CA LEU A 175 -11.50 6.72 11.72
C LEU A 175 -11.50 5.59 12.77
N ILE A 176 -10.75 4.51 12.50
CA ILE A 176 -10.74 3.28 13.31
C ILE A 176 -9.83 3.42 14.54
N GLN A 177 -8.67 4.03 14.38
CA GLN A 177 -7.64 4.11 15.42
C GLN A 177 -8.10 4.84 16.70
N PRO A 178 -8.73 6.04 16.64
CA PRO A 178 -9.09 6.77 17.85
C PRO A 178 -10.07 6.03 18.77
N PRO A 179 -11.15 5.38 18.29
CA PRO A 179 -12.01 4.56 19.13
C PRO A 179 -11.28 3.39 19.80
N VAL A 180 -10.42 2.70 19.04
CA VAL A 180 -9.63 1.58 19.56
C VAL A 180 -8.67 2.05 20.65
N MET A 181 -7.96 3.14 20.40
CA MET A 181 -7.06 3.74 21.43
C MET A 181 -7.82 4.12 22.70
N LYS A 182 -9.02 4.72 22.58
CA LYS A 182 -9.85 5.08 23.72
C LYS A 182 -10.34 3.86 24.51
N LEU A 183 -10.58 2.74 23.83
CA LEU A 183 -11.02 1.50 24.47
C LEU A 183 -9.92 0.88 25.35
N PHE A 184 -8.67 0.94 24.91
CA PHE A 184 -7.53 0.28 25.57
C PHE A 184 -6.70 1.20 26.46
N THR A 185 -7.00 2.53 26.51
CA THR A 185 -6.24 3.50 27.29
C THR A 185 -7.16 4.38 28.12
N THR A 186 -6.71 4.74 29.32
CA THR A 186 -7.37 5.72 30.18
C THR A 186 -7.04 7.15 29.71
N GLN A 187 -7.84 8.11 30.16
CA GLN A 187 -7.58 9.53 29.84
C GLN A 187 -6.21 9.99 30.38
N LYS A 188 -5.84 9.55 31.58
CA LYS A 188 -4.53 9.90 32.20
C LYS A 188 -3.36 9.38 31.37
N GLU A 189 -3.46 8.15 30.83
CA GLU A 189 -2.41 7.59 29.96
C GLU A 189 -2.29 8.36 28.64
N ARG A 190 -3.39 8.87 28.10
CA ARG A 190 -3.37 9.67 26.86
C ARG A 190 -2.81 11.08 27.05
N GLU A 191 -2.80 11.59 28.29
CA GLU A 191 -2.27 12.91 28.65
C GLU A 191 -0.76 12.88 28.98
N ILE A 192 -0.14 11.69 29.00
CA ILE A 192 1.29 11.55 29.23
C ILE A 192 2.06 12.20 28.07
N VAL A 193 2.88 13.19 28.40
CA VAL A 193 3.79 13.82 27.45
C VAL A 193 5.06 12.98 27.37
N MET A 194 5.43 12.60 26.15
CA MET A 194 6.67 11.84 25.90
C MET A 194 7.88 12.70 26.27
N GLU A 195 8.81 12.15 27.03
CA GLU A 195 10.08 12.81 27.31
C GLU A 195 10.93 12.89 26.03
N GLN A 196 11.75 13.94 25.97
CA GLN A 196 12.67 14.10 24.85
C GLN A 196 13.73 12.99 24.89
N LEU A 197 13.85 12.25 23.78
CA LEU A 197 14.88 11.23 23.62
C LEU A 197 16.27 11.88 23.50
N ARG A 198 17.33 11.08 23.71
CA ARG A 198 18.70 11.54 23.43
C ARG A 198 18.81 12.08 22.00
N GLU A 199 19.60 13.09 21.81
CA GLU A 199 19.96 13.56 20.48
C GLU A 199 20.73 12.49 19.71
N VAL A 200 20.33 12.26 18.47
CA VAL A 200 20.99 11.34 17.54
C VAL A 200 21.88 12.14 16.62
N THR A 201 23.14 11.78 16.55
CA THR A 201 24.11 12.45 15.69
C THR A 201 23.83 12.18 14.20
N ARG A 202 24.24 13.12 13.35
CA ARG A 202 24.13 12.95 11.90
C ARG A 202 24.87 11.70 11.41
N PHE A 203 26.01 11.38 12.03
CA PHE A 203 26.77 10.19 11.71
C PHE A 203 25.97 8.91 11.99
N GLU A 204 25.31 8.81 13.15
CA GLU A 204 24.44 7.66 13.48
C GLU A 204 23.30 7.51 12.47
N LYS A 205 22.67 8.63 12.06
CA LYS A 205 21.58 8.63 11.08
C LYS A 205 22.01 8.18 9.69
N ILE A 206 23.25 8.42 9.28
CA ILE A 206 23.79 7.97 7.99
C ILE A 206 24.25 6.51 8.07
N VAL A 207 24.91 6.12 9.16
CA VAL A 207 25.46 4.77 9.31
C VAL A 207 24.35 3.73 9.52
N PHE A 208 23.28 4.09 10.23
CA PHE A 208 22.20 3.18 10.55
C PHE A 208 21.57 2.51 9.32
N PRO A 209 21.10 3.22 8.28
CA PRO A 209 20.52 2.60 7.10
C PRO A 209 21.49 1.71 6.33
N ILE A 210 22.78 2.06 6.32
CA ILE A 210 23.80 1.25 5.65
C ILE A 210 23.99 -0.07 6.39
N VAL A 211 24.23 -0.01 7.70
CA VAL A 211 24.46 -1.20 8.53
C VAL A 211 23.21 -2.08 8.56
N ALA A 212 22.02 -1.48 8.72
CA ALA A 212 20.75 -2.20 8.69
C ALA A 212 20.54 -2.92 7.35
N THR A 213 20.81 -2.25 6.22
CA THR A 213 20.70 -2.88 4.91
C THR A 213 21.62 -4.09 4.78
N ILE A 214 22.89 -3.94 5.12
CA ILE A 214 23.88 -5.02 5.00
C ILE A 214 23.49 -6.20 5.90
N PHE A 215 23.25 -5.92 7.18
CA PHE A 215 22.98 -6.97 8.16
C PHE A 215 21.69 -7.74 7.85
N ILE A 216 20.60 -7.02 7.59
CA ILE A 216 19.29 -7.65 7.36
C ILE A 216 19.25 -8.34 5.99
N SER A 217 19.88 -7.77 4.95
CA SER A 217 19.93 -8.40 3.63
C SER A 217 20.79 -9.66 3.62
N LEU A 218 21.83 -9.74 4.45
CA LEU A 218 22.60 -10.98 4.63
C LEU A 218 21.77 -12.06 5.37
N LEU A 219 20.92 -11.66 6.29
CA LEU A 219 20.03 -12.56 7.01
C LEU A 219 18.84 -13.02 6.16
N LEU A 220 18.24 -12.11 5.41
CA LEU A 220 17.06 -12.31 4.58
C LEU A 220 17.24 -11.74 3.18
N PRO A 221 17.95 -12.43 2.27
CA PRO A 221 18.26 -11.91 0.93
C PRO A 221 17.02 -11.56 0.11
N SER A 222 15.89 -12.22 0.34
CA SER A 222 14.64 -12.02 -0.41
C SER A 222 14.02 -10.63 -0.26
N ILE A 223 14.33 -9.91 0.81
CA ILE A 223 13.78 -8.56 1.06
C ILE A 223 14.75 -7.44 0.68
N THR A 224 15.91 -7.76 0.12
CA THR A 224 16.98 -6.79 -0.18
C THR A 224 16.48 -5.64 -1.07
N SER A 225 15.64 -5.93 -2.06
CA SER A 225 15.13 -4.90 -2.96
C SER A 225 14.23 -3.89 -2.23
N LEU A 226 13.33 -4.34 -1.37
CA LEU A 226 12.44 -3.47 -0.61
C LEU A 226 13.19 -2.69 0.46
N LEU A 227 13.96 -3.41 1.29
CA LEU A 227 14.73 -2.81 2.37
C LEU A 227 15.81 -1.85 1.83
N GLY A 228 16.51 -2.26 0.78
CA GLY A 228 17.55 -1.44 0.15
C GLY A 228 16.99 -0.12 -0.37
N MET A 229 15.84 -0.14 -1.02
CA MET A 229 15.19 1.09 -1.51
C MET A 229 14.67 1.96 -0.37
N LEU A 230 14.10 1.37 0.69
CA LEU A 230 13.71 2.09 1.91
C LEU A 230 14.89 2.83 2.52
N MET A 231 15.99 2.10 2.73
CA MET A 231 17.19 2.66 3.36
C MET A 231 17.93 3.64 2.45
N LEU A 232 17.87 3.45 1.13
CA LEU A 232 18.40 4.42 0.16
C LEU A 232 17.61 5.74 0.22
N GLY A 233 16.29 5.68 0.27
CA GLY A 233 15.45 6.88 0.46
C GLY A 233 15.79 7.62 1.74
N ASN A 234 15.99 6.89 2.84
CA ASN A 234 16.40 7.47 4.11
C ASN A 234 17.80 8.12 4.03
N LEU A 235 18.75 7.49 3.34
CA LEU A 235 20.07 8.07 3.08
C LEU A 235 19.99 9.37 2.28
N PHE A 236 19.10 9.48 1.30
CA PHE A 236 18.90 10.73 0.56
C PHE A 236 18.48 11.87 1.48
N ARG A 237 17.61 11.60 2.45
CA ARG A 237 17.18 12.57 3.46
C ARG A 237 18.31 12.93 4.43
N GLU A 238 18.89 11.94 5.10
CA GLU A 238 19.81 12.16 6.22
C GLU A 238 21.20 12.62 5.79
N SER A 239 21.59 12.37 4.52
CA SER A 239 22.87 12.82 3.99
C SER A 239 23.01 14.35 3.92
N GLY A 240 21.89 15.07 3.69
CA GLY A 240 21.84 16.51 3.54
C GLY A 240 22.61 17.06 2.32
N VAL A 241 23.10 16.17 1.44
CA VAL A 241 23.80 16.54 0.19
C VAL A 241 23.03 16.10 -1.05
N THR A 242 21.96 15.34 -0.86
CA THR A 242 21.09 14.79 -1.92
C THR A 242 19.64 15.27 -1.78
N GLU A 243 19.44 16.51 -1.34
CA GLU A 243 18.10 17.07 -1.12
C GLU A 243 17.20 16.95 -2.35
N ARG A 244 17.73 17.21 -3.56
CA ARG A 244 16.96 17.06 -4.80
C ARG A 244 16.46 15.63 -5.05
N LEU A 245 17.27 14.62 -4.69
CA LEU A 245 16.87 13.22 -4.80
C LEU A 245 15.83 12.87 -3.73
N SER A 246 16.01 13.38 -2.51
CA SER A 246 15.04 13.26 -1.43
C SER A 246 13.70 13.87 -1.83
N ASP A 247 13.69 15.11 -2.28
CA ASP A 247 12.49 15.82 -2.74
C ASP A 247 11.81 15.10 -3.91
N THR A 248 12.59 14.64 -4.90
CA THR A 248 12.03 13.89 -6.04
C THR A 248 11.40 12.58 -5.56
N SER A 249 12.07 11.86 -4.65
CA SER A 249 11.56 10.60 -4.11
C SER A 249 10.27 10.79 -3.29
N GLN A 250 10.19 11.87 -2.53
CA GLN A 250 9.00 12.25 -1.77
C GLN A 250 7.90 12.78 -2.69
N ASN A 251 8.24 13.69 -3.61
CA ASN A 251 7.28 14.36 -4.48
C ASN A 251 6.85 13.50 -5.67
N ALA A 252 7.61 12.50 -6.10
CA ALA A 252 7.09 11.52 -7.05
C ALA A 252 5.92 10.71 -6.45
N LEU A 253 5.87 10.57 -5.12
CA LEU A 253 4.68 10.12 -4.41
C LEU A 253 3.70 11.30 -4.13
N ASP A 254 4.19 12.53 -3.97
CA ASP A 254 3.39 13.73 -3.71
C ASP A 254 2.90 14.43 -5.00
N VAL A 255 3.46 14.16 -6.17
CA VAL A 255 2.86 14.58 -7.47
C VAL A 255 1.50 13.93 -7.64
N TYR A 256 1.30 12.75 -7.06
CA TYR A 256 -0.06 12.24 -6.87
C TYR A 256 -0.84 13.01 -5.81
N LYS A 257 -0.20 13.77 -4.89
CA LYS A 257 -0.85 14.51 -3.81
C LYS A 257 -1.17 15.98 -4.14
N ARG A 258 -0.62 16.58 -5.18
CA ARG A 258 -0.72 18.03 -5.44
C ARG A 258 -1.25 18.43 -6.81
N GLN A 259 -1.85 17.52 -7.56
CA GLN A 259 -2.56 17.96 -8.76
C GLN A 259 -3.92 18.52 -8.36
N PRO A 260 -4.23 19.78 -8.80
CA PRO A 260 -5.49 20.45 -8.52
C PRO A 260 -6.67 19.74 -9.18
#